data_c093086d023b2e1746295127d924cb19
#
_entry.id   c093086d023b2e1746295127d924cb19
#
_cell.length_a   1.000
_cell.length_b   1.000
_cell.length_c   1.000
_cell.angle_alpha   90.00
_cell.angle_beta   90.00
_cell.angle_gamma   90.00
#
_symmetry.space_group_name_H-M   'P 1'
#
loop_
_entity.id
_entity.type
_entity.pdbx_description
1 polymer ?
#
loop_
_entity_poly.entity_id
_entity_poly.type
_entity_poly.pdbx_seq_one_letter_code
_entity_poly.pdbx_strand_id
1 'polypeptide(L)'
;MEVIRFVVEQAGCPSCAALIRDALEAIADVDGIEIDEAADLATVRLQRGSNVSEQTVADVLETVSRDSGHAYRVQPGSWVAGEAVLG
;
A
#
# COMPACT_ATOMS: atom_id res chain seq x y z
N MET A 1 -14.00 -10.01 0.42
CA MET A 1 -12.69 -9.48 0.02
C MET A 1 -12.33 -8.33 0.94
N GLU A 2 -11.18 -8.39 1.55
CA GLU A 2 -10.72 -7.29 2.38
C GLU A 2 -10.02 -6.22 1.54
N VAL A 3 -10.24 -4.99 1.89
CA VAL A 3 -9.60 -3.83 1.26
C VAL A 3 -8.96 -2.98 2.34
N ILE A 4 -7.70 -2.61 2.10
CA ILE A 4 -6.96 -1.73 2.98
C ILE A 4 -6.66 -0.45 2.21
N ARG A 5 -6.88 0.69 2.85
CA ARG A 5 -6.55 2.00 2.28
C ARG A 5 -5.64 2.75 3.22
N PHE A 6 -4.65 3.40 2.67
CA PHE A 6 -3.74 4.24 3.44
C PHE A 6 -3.07 5.25 2.52
N VAL A 7 -2.65 6.35 3.11
CA VAL A 7 -1.88 7.38 2.39
C VAL A 7 -0.40 7.05 2.54
N VAL A 8 0.32 7.07 1.43
CA VAL A 8 1.77 6.87 1.42
C VAL A 8 2.44 8.23 1.29
N GLU A 9 3.18 8.63 2.30
CA GLU A 9 3.92 9.87 2.26
C GLU A 9 5.04 9.81 1.22
N GLN A 10 5.21 10.89 0.49
CA GLN A 10 6.25 11.08 -0.52
C GLN A 10 6.14 10.17 -1.75
N ALA A 11 4.95 9.66 -2.04
CA ALA A 11 4.70 8.85 -3.22
C ALA A 11 4.30 9.68 -4.45
N GLY A 12 4.54 10.99 -4.45
CA GLY A 12 3.99 11.92 -5.42
C GLY A 12 4.60 11.91 -6.81
N CYS A 13 5.45 10.95 -7.17
CA CYS A 13 5.97 10.83 -8.52
C CYS A 13 5.52 9.51 -9.16
N PRO A 14 5.36 9.47 -10.51
CA PRO A 14 4.92 8.24 -11.19
C PRO A 14 5.85 7.05 -10.95
N SER A 15 7.15 7.29 -10.92
CA SER A 15 8.12 6.23 -10.66
C SER A 15 7.99 5.69 -9.22
N CYS A 16 7.72 6.57 -8.27
CA CYS A 16 7.51 6.19 -6.88
C CYS A 16 6.27 5.31 -6.73
N ALA A 17 5.17 5.71 -7.37
CA ALA A 17 3.94 4.92 -7.34
C ALA A 17 4.16 3.52 -7.92
N ALA A 18 4.89 3.41 -9.02
CA ALA A 18 5.18 2.12 -9.63
C ALA A 18 6.03 1.22 -8.72
N LEU A 19 7.04 1.78 -8.07
CA LEU A 19 7.88 1.04 -7.14
C LEU A 19 7.08 0.51 -5.94
N ILE A 20 6.24 1.36 -5.37
CA ILE A 20 5.40 1.00 -4.24
C ILE A 20 4.41 -0.09 -4.65
N ARG A 21 3.77 0.06 -5.81
CA ARG A 21 2.84 -0.94 -6.31
C ARG A 21 3.50 -2.29 -6.49
N ASP A 22 4.66 -2.32 -7.15
CA ASP A 22 5.38 -3.56 -7.38
C ASP A 22 5.78 -4.23 -6.08
N ALA A 23 6.25 -3.46 -5.11
CA ALA A 23 6.64 -3.99 -3.81
C ALA A 23 5.45 -4.57 -3.04
N LEU A 24 4.31 -3.90 -3.07
CA LEU A 24 3.12 -4.38 -2.37
C LEU A 24 2.48 -5.57 -3.09
N GLU A 25 2.52 -5.61 -4.41
CA GLU A 25 2.05 -6.77 -5.17
C GLU A 25 2.86 -8.03 -4.89
N ALA A 26 4.10 -7.89 -4.45
CA ALA A 26 4.94 -9.02 -4.08
C ALA A 26 4.50 -9.71 -2.80
N ILE A 27 3.64 -9.08 -2.00
CA ILE A 27 3.05 -9.70 -0.82
C ILE A 27 2.06 -10.77 -1.29
N ALA A 28 2.25 -12.01 -0.83
CA ALA A 28 1.51 -13.17 -1.35
C ALA A 28 -0.01 -13.05 -1.22
N ASP A 29 -0.48 -12.36 -0.18
CA ASP A 29 -1.90 -12.23 0.10
C ASP A 29 -2.57 -11.08 -0.66
N VAL A 30 -1.82 -10.31 -1.41
CA VAL A 30 -2.36 -9.17 -2.17
C VAL A 30 -2.92 -9.66 -3.50
N ASP A 31 -4.19 -9.38 -3.73
CA ASP A 31 -4.88 -9.73 -4.98
C ASP A 31 -4.79 -8.62 -6.01
N GLY A 32 -4.71 -7.39 -5.57
CA GLY A 32 -4.54 -6.25 -6.45
C GLY A 32 -4.26 -4.98 -5.67
N ILE A 33 -3.71 -3.99 -6.36
CA ILE A 33 -3.40 -2.71 -5.74
C ILE A 33 -3.66 -1.57 -6.74
N GLU A 34 -4.18 -0.47 -6.22
CA GLU A 34 -4.36 0.76 -6.98
C GLU A 34 -3.75 1.91 -6.20
N ILE A 35 -3.06 2.80 -6.88
CA ILE A 35 -2.49 3.99 -6.28
C ILE A 35 -3.05 5.21 -7.01
N ASP A 36 -3.68 6.09 -6.23
CA ASP A 36 -4.12 7.39 -6.71
C ASP A 36 -2.99 8.38 -6.47
N GLU A 37 -2.26 8.72 -7.51
CA GLU A 37 -1.10 9.60 -7.41
C GLU A 37 -1.47 11.01 -6.93
N ALA A 38 -2.65 11.48 -7.28
CA ALA A 38 -3.07 12.82 -6.88
C ALA A 38 -3.33 12.94 -5.38
N ALA A 39 -3.79 11.85 -4.75
CA ALA A 39 -4.09 11.81 -3.33
C ALA A 39 -3.05 11.04 -2.52
N ASP A 40 -2.04 10.46 -3.15
CA ASP A 40 -1.06 9.56 -2.54
C ASP A 40 -1.74 8.39 -1.80
N LEU A 41 -2.92 8.00 -2.26
CA LEU A 41 -3.75 7.00 -1.62
C LEU A 41 -3.55 5.64 -2.27
N ALA A 42 -3.14 4.67 -1.47
CA ALA A 42 -3.03 3.28 -1.90
C ALA A 42 -4.26 2.50 -1.45
N THR A 43 -4.83 1.73 -2.37
CA THR A 43 -5.92 0.82 -2.09
C THR A 43 -5.43 -0.59 -2.40
N VAL A 44 -5.37 -1.43 -1.40
CA VAL A 44 -4.86 -2.80 -1.51
C VAL A 44 -6.01 -3.77 -1.31
N ARG A 45 -6.22 -4.63 -2.30
CA ARG A 45 -7.22 -5.70 -2.22
C ARG A 45 -6.52 -6.98 -1.80
N LEU A 46 -7.05 -7.61 -0.76
CA LEU A 46 -6.48 -8.83 -0.19
C LEU A 46 -7.33 -10.03 -0.55
N GLN A 47 -6.68 -11.18 -0.64
CA GLN A 47 -7.38 -12.45 -0.80
C GLN A 47 -8.19 -12.75 0.45
N ARG A 48 -9.27 -13.50 0.27
CA ARG A 48 -10.14 -13.87 1.37
C ARG A 48 -9.37 -14.65 2.43
N GLY A 49 -9.52 -14.24 3.67
CA GLY A 49 -8.82 -14.86 4.79
C GLY A 49 -7.41 -14.36 5.01
N SER A 50 -6.96 -13.40 4.20
CA SER A 50 -5.63 -12.82 4.33
C SER A 50 -5.57 -11.84 5.50
N ASN A 51 -4.39 -11.74 6.09
CA ASN A 51 -4.16 -10.83 7.21
C ASN A 51 -2.86 -10.06 7.00
N VAL A 52 -2.97 -8.91 6.39
CA VAL A 52 -1.84 -8.01 6.19
C VAL A 52 -1.97 -6.83 7.15
N SER A 53 -0.98 -6.66 8.01
CA SER A 53 -0.99 -5.60 9.01
C SER A 53 -0.30 -4.34 8.50
N GLU A 54 -0.56 -3.23 9.18
CA GLU A 54 0.14 -1.98 8.90
C GLU A 54 1.66 -2.14 9.02
N GLN A 55 2.12 -2.93 9.98
CA GLN A 55 3.55 -3.19 10.15
C GLN A 55 4.14 -3.90 8.94
N THR A 56 3.44 -4.86 8.36
CA THR A 56 3.89 -5.57 7.16
C THR A 56 4.09 -4.59 6.00
N VAL A 57 3.13 -3.70 5.79
CA VAL A 57 3.22 -2.68 4.75
C VAL A 57 4.35 -1.70 5.06
N ALA A 58 4.50 -1.28 6.30
CA ALA A 58 5.57 -0.38 6.71
C ALA A 58 6.94 -0.99 6.43
N ASP A 59 7.11 -2.28 6.70
CA ASP A 59 8.37 -2.97 6.44
C ASP A 59 8.68 -3.04 4.94
N VAL A 60 7.68 -3.31 4.12
CA VAL A 60 7.83 -3.32 2.66
C VAL A 60 8.23 -1.93 2.16
N LEU A 61 7.56 -0.90 2.62
CA LEU A 61 7.89 0.47 2.23
C LEU A 61 9.29 0.89 2.68
N GLU A 62 9.73 0.43 3.85
CA GLU A 62 11.08 0.69 4.33
C GLU A 62 12.11 0.06 3.40
N THR A 63 11.88 -1.17 2.95
CA THR A 63 12.77 -1.85 2.01
C THR A 63 12.86 -1.10 0.68
N VAL A 64 11.72 -0.68 0.15
CA VAL A 64 11.67 0.11 -1.09
C VAL A 64 12.40 1.44 -0.90
N SER A 65 12.25 2.06 0.27
CA SER A 65 12.92 3.33 0.59
C SER A 65 14.44 3.19 0.53
N ARG A 66 14.98 2.11 1.08
CA ARG A 66 16.42 1.85 1.04
C ARG A 66 16.92 1.68 -0.38
N ASP A 67 16.18 0.93 -1.20
CA ASP A 67 16.60 0.60 -2.56
C ASP A 67 16.50 1.82 -3.49
N SER A 68 15.55 2.70 -3.27
CA SER A 68 15.27 3.83 -4.15
C SER A 68 15.93 5.13 -3.74
N GLY A 69 16.37 5.25 -2.49
CA GLY A 69 16.89 6.51 -1.95
C GLY A 69 15.82 7.52 -1.56
N HIS A 70 14.55 7.14 -1.63
CA HIS A 70 13.41 7.95 -1.17
C HIS A 70 12.89 7.41 0.16
N ALA A 71 12.18 8.24 0.91
CA ALA A 71 11.62 7.84 2.20
C ALA A 71 10.10 7.71 2.09
N TYR A 72 9.62 6.51 1.87
CA TYR A 72 8.18 6.22 1.83
C TYR A 72 7.72 5.70 3.17
N ARG A 73 6.53 6.10 3.59
CA ARG A 73 5.93 5.54 4.80
C ARG A 73 4.42 5.74 4.78
N VAL A 74 3.73 4.92 5.56
CA VAL A 74 2.29 5.08 5.77
C VAL A 74 2.05 6.31 6.64
N GLN A 75 1.19 7.21 6.18
CA GLN A 75 0.84 8.39 6.96
C GLN A 75 0.10 7.96 8.24
N PRO A 76 0.53 8.41 9.42
CA PRO A 76 -0.15 8.06 10.68
C PRO A 76 -1.62 8.45 10.63
N GLY A 77 -2.48 7.52 11.05
CA GLY A 77 -3.92 7.76 11.10
C GLY A 77 -4.66 7.58 9.77
N SER A 78 -3.95 7.26 8.68
CA SER A 78 -4.58 7.08 7.38
C SER A 78 -5.01 5.62 7.13
N TRP A 79 -4.53 4.69 7.92
CA TRP A 79 -4.80 3.27 7.73
C TRP A 79 -6.27 2.94 7.99
N VAL A 80 -6.93 2.41 6.98
CA VAL A 80 -8.31 1.95 7.07
C VAL A 80 -8.39 0.55 6.49
N ALA A 81 -8.84 -0.40 7.28
CA ALA A 81 -9.01 -1.78 6.84
C ALA A 81 -10.47 -2.20 7.01
N GLY A 82 -11.00 -2.97 6.06
CA GLY A 82 -12.36 -3.45 6.14
C GLY A 82 -12.74 -4.28 4.93
N GLU A 83 -13.92 -4.90 4.99
CA GLU A 83 -14.45 -5.60 3.83
C GLU A 83 -14.95 -4.60 2.79
N ALA A 84 -14.65 -4.90 1.52
CA ALA A 84 -15.26 -4.17 0.44
C ALA A 84 -16.74 -4.55 0.39
N VAL A 85 -17.59 -3.63 0.75
CA VAL A 85 -19.03 -3.81 0.63
C VAL A 85 -19.41 -3.39 -0.78
N LEU A 86 -19.83 -4.36 -1.56
CA LEU A 86 -20.43 -4.08 -2.85
C LEU A 86 -21.86 -3.64 -2.58
N GLY A 87 -22.01 -2.37 -2.40
CA GLY A 87 -23.34 -1.80 -2.19
C GLY A 87 -23.83 -1.12 -3.43
#